data_c8199e86389005e5b8b1fa5984fee536
#
_entry.id   c8199e86389005e5b8b1fa5984fee536
#
_cell.length_a   1.000
_cell.length_b   1.000
_cell.length_c   1.000
_cell.angle_alpha   90.00
_cell.angle_beta   90.00
_cell.angle_gamma   90.00
#
_symmetry.space_group_name_H-M   'P 1'
#
loop_
_entity.id
_entity.type
_entity.pdbx_description
1 polymer ?
#
loop_
_entity_poly.entity_id
_entity_poly.type
_entity_poly.pdbx_seq_one_letter_code
_entity_poly.pdbx_strand_id
1 'polypeptide(L)'
;VEIRLEEGGIKRIVVADNGCGIPKEDLPLALKRHATSKIRTLTDLESVASFGFRGEALASIDSVADVTITSRTAEAEEAWAISRDGIVPAAGQKGTRIEVKDLFYLTPARRKFLKSAATETAHILAQVERMALATPSVRFRVFTNARASLHLPAQPTAERVFAVMPAEFKDACRPLEADAPGLHLEGWVGLPTAARSRADKQFFFVNGRFIRDRVLQHAVKTAY
;
A
#
# COMPACT_ATOMS: atom_id res chain seq x y z
N VAL A 1 -9.79 2.24 0.02
CA VAL A 1 -8.79 2.58 1.05
C VAL A 1 -8.64 4.09 1.12
N GLU A 2 -8.64 4.62 2.35
CA GLU A 2 -8.40 6.04 2.64
C GLU A 2 -7.17 6.17 3.54
N ILE A 3 -6.28 7.09 3.18
CA ILE A 3 -5.04 7.35 3.92
C ILE A 3 -5.04 8.82 4.32
N ARG A 4 -4.76 9.11 5.59
CA ARG A 4 -4.63 10.48 6.12
C ARG A 4 -3.26 10.64 6.76
N LEU A 5 -2.56 11.71 6.40
CA LEU A 5 -1.21 12.01 6.84
C LEU A 5 -1.16 13.38 7.52
N GLU A 6 -0.50 13.45 8.66
CA GLU A 6 -0.11 14.71 9.30
C GLU A 6 1.41 14.75 9.40
N GLU A 7 1.99 15.89 8.99
CA GLU A 7 3.45 16.11 8.98
C GLU A 7 4.23 15.00 8.24
N GLY A 8 3.73 14.61 7.04
CA GLY A 8 4.37 13.55 6.26
C GLY A 8 4.25 12.16 6.88
N GLY A 9 3.30 11.95 7.79
CA GLY A 9 3.12 10.72 8.55
C GLY A 9 3.98 10.63 9.82
N ILE A 10 4.79 11.62 10.11
CA ILE A 10 5.63 11.64 11.33
C ILE A 10 4.75 11.78 12.56
N LYS A 11 3.79 12.72 12.52
CA LYS A 11 2.85 12.95 13.60
C LYS A 11 1.72 11.94 13.60
N ARG A 12 1.15 11.66 12.41
CA ARG A 12 0.00 10.77 12.32
C ARG A 12 -0.14 10.15 10.94
N ILE A 13 -0.39 8.84 10.93
CA ILE A 13 -0.83 8.09 9.75
C ILE A 13 -2.14 7.40 10.11
N VAL A 14 -3.15 7.55 9.28
CA VAL A 14 -4.38 6.77 9.37
C VAL A 14 -4.59 6.04 8.06
N VAL A 15 -4.83 4.74 8.14
CA VAL A 15 -5.23 3.92 7.00
C VAL A 15 -6.58 3.28 7.35
N ALA A 16 -7.59 3.55 6.53
CA ALA A 16 -8.93 2.99 6.72
C ALA A 16 -9.39 2.28 5.45
N ASP A 17 -9.98 1.11 5.62
CA ASP A 17 -10.61 0.33 4.56
C ASP A 17 -12.05 -0.02 4.90
N ASN A 18 -12.77 -0.54 3.93
CA ASN A 18 -14.12 -1.07 4.04
C ASN A 18 -14.16 -2.58 3.75
N GLY A 19 -13.11 -3.29 4.10
CA GLY A 19 -12.94 -4.73 3.91
C GLY A 19 -13.79 -5.57 4.86
N CYS A 20 -13.36 -6.81 5.08
CA CYS A 20 -14.08 -7.76 5.95
C CYS A 20 -14.04 -7.37 7.44
N GLY A 21 -13.07 -6.55 7.86
CA GLY A 21 -12.82 -6.27 9.26
C GLY A 21 -12.01 -7.38 9.94
N ILE A 22 -11.73 -7.15 11.23
CA ILE A 22 -11.05 -8.11 12.13
C ILE A 22 -12.01 -8.39 13.28
N PRO A 23 -12.35 -9.65 13.57
CA PRO A 23 -13.14 -10.02 14.75
C PRO A 23 -12.48 -9.55 16.05
N LYS A 24 -13.28 -9.26 17.07
CA LYS A 24 -12.79 -8.80 18.39
C LYS A 24 -11.71 -9.71 18.96
N GLU A 25 -11.94 -11.01 18.90
CA GLU A 25 -11.05 -12.05 19.41
C GLU A 25 -9.70 -12.10 18.69
N ASP A 26 -9.65 -11.68 17.43
CA ASP A 26 -8.44 -11.67 16.60
C ASP A 26 -7.65 -10.34 16.68
N LEU A 27 -8.24 -9.28 17.22
CA LEU A 27 -7.55 -7.99 17.36
C LEU A 27 -6.22 -8.08 18.10
N PRO A 28 -6.08 -8.86 19.21
CA PRO A 28 -4.79 -9.01 19.89
C PRO A 28 -3.73 -9.68 19.02
N LEU A 29 -4.14 -10.54 18.09
CA LEU A 29 -3.23 -11.23 17.18
C LEU A 29 -2.64 -10.27 16.14
N ALA A 30 -3.38 -9.23 15.76
CA ALA A 30 -2.92 -8.24 14.79
C ALA A 30 -1.67 -7.47 15.26
N LEU A 31 -1.46 -7.31 16.56
CA LEU A 31 -0.29 -6.68 17.18
C LEU A 31 0.79 -7.66 17.63
N LYS A 32 0.56 -8.98 17.52
CA LYS A 32 1.55 -10.00 17.87
C LYS A 32 2.50 -10.29 16.70
N ARG A 33 3.77 -10.49 17.01
CA ARG A 33 4.76 -10.95 16.02
C ARG A 33 4.43 -12.36 15.55
N HIS A 34 4.67 -12.62 14.26
CA HIS A 34 4.45 -13.93 13.62
C HIS A 34 2.97 -14.40 13.60
N ALA A 35 2.03 -13.54 13.97
CA ALA A 35 0.62 -13.84 13.87
C ALA A 35 0.08 -13.38 12.50
N THR A 36 -0.42 -14.32 11.72
CA THR A 36 -1.05 -14.05 10.42
C THR A 36 -2.22 -14.98 10.19
N SER A 37 -3.33 -14.44 9.68
CA SER A 37 -4.47 -15.22 9.22
C SER A 37 -4.34 -15.65 7.75
N LYS A 38 -3.26 -15.24 7.05
CA LYS A 38 -3.13 -15.33 5.59
C LYS A 38 -2.31 -16.51 5.12
N ILE A 39 -1.50 -17.13 5.99
CA ILE A 39 -0.64 -18.28 5.68
C ILE A 39 -0.73 -19.27 6.82
N ARG A 40 -1.12 -20.50 6.51
CA ARG A 40 -1.16 -21.63 7.45
C ARG A 40 -0.33 -22.81 6.96
N THR A 41 -0.11 -22.90 5.65
CA THR A 41 0.60 -24.02 4.99
C THR A 41 1.71 -23.49 4.07
N LEU A 42 2.63 -24.37 3.69
CA LEU A 42 3.67 -24.07 2.69
C LEU A 42 3.04 -23.72 1.33
N THR A 43 1.95 -24.38 0.96
CA THR A 43 1.22 -24.10 -0.29
C THR A 43 0.63 -22.68 -0.29
N ASP A 44 0.13 -22.21 0.86
CA ASP A 44 -0.34 -20.81 1.00
C ASP A 44 0.79 -19.82 0.74
N LEU A 45 2.03 -20.17 1.14
CA LEU A 45 3.20 -19.32 0.93
C LEU A 45 3.59 -19.23 -0.56
N GLU A 46 3.44 -20.32 -1.31
CA GLU A 46 3.72 -20.37 -2.76
C GLU A 46 2.68 -19.60 -3.57
N SER A 47 1.44 -19.55 -3.10
CA SER A 47 0.29 -18.92 -3.76
C SER A 47 -0.15 -17.59 -3.15
N VAL A 48 0.72 -16.90 -2.38
CA VAL A 48 0.36 -15.67 -1.65
C VAL A 48 -0.11 -14.57 -2.60
N ALA A 49 -1.42 -14.36 -2.65
CA ALA A 49 -2.06 -13.27 -3.39
C ALA A 49 -2.15 -11.95 -2.60
N SER A 50 -1.77 -11.93 -1.31
CA SER A 50 -1.86 -10.74 -0.45
C SER A 50 -0.52 -10.02 -0.33
N PHE A 51 -0.53 -8.68 -0.22
CA PHE A 51 0.69 -7.87 -0.04
C PHE A 51 1.40 -8.13 1.29
N GLY A 52 0.68 -8.47 2.36
CA GLY A 52 1.22 -8.77 3.69
C GLY A 52 0.95 -10.21 4.09
N PHE A 53 2.00 -10.93 4.51
CA PHE A 53 1.91 -12.35 4.88
C PHE A 53 2.79 -12.75 6.07
N ARG A 54 3.73 -11.90 6.51
CA ARG A 54 4.72 -12.25 7.55
C ARG A 54 4.23 -12.07 8.98
N GLY A 55 3.07 -11.41 9.20
CA GLY A 55 2.54 -11.14 10.53
C GLY A 55 3.44 -10.28 11.43
N GLU A 56 4.28 -9.41 10.85
CA GLU A 56 5.28 -8.66 11.61
C GLU A 56 5.12 -7.13 11.49
N ALA A 57 4.44 -6.64 10.45
CA ALA A 57 4.42 -5.23 10.13
C ALA A 57 3.80 -4.38 11.24
N LEU A 58 2.59 -4.73 11.70
CA LEU A 58 1.90 -3.97 12.75
C LEU A 58 2.61 -4.07 14.09
N ALA A 59 3.10 -5.25 14.47
CA ALA A 59 3.90 -5.44 15.68
C ALA A 59 5.20 -4.60 15.66
N SER A 60 5.85 -4.50 14.50
CA SER A 60 7.04 -3.67 14.34
C SER A 60 6.73 -2.17 14.42
N ILE A 61 5.60 -1.73 13.88
CA ILE A 61 5.14 -0.34 13.97
C ILE A 61 4.78 -0.01 15.42
N ASP A 62 4.03 -0.90 16.11
CA ASP A 62 3.63 -0.71 17.50
C ASP A 62 4.84 -0.60 18.45
N SER A 63 5.95 -1.27 18.14
CA SER A 63 7.17 -1.17 18.95
C SER A 63 7.84 0.22 18.91
N VAL A 64 7.50 1.08 17.96
CA VAL A 64 8.16 2.38 17.74
C VAL A 64 7.19 3.57 17.64
N ALA A 65 5.89 3.32 17.69
CA ALA A 65 4.84 4.33 17.57
C ALA A 65 3.66 3.98 18.48
N ASP A 66 2.73 4.91 18.67
CA ASP A 66 1.44 4.63 19.30
C ASP A 66 0.46 4.15 18.24
N VAL A 67 -0.02 2.89 18.38
CA VAL A 67 -0.88 2.23 17.40
C VAL A 67 -2.25 1.95 18.00
N THR A 68 -3.29 2.33 17.27
CA THR A 68 -4.67 1.95 17.57
C THR A 68 -5.28 1.29 16.33
N ILE A 69 -5.85 0.11 16.51
CA ILE A 69 -6.61 -0.60 15.46
C ILE A 69 -8.07 -0.62 15.87
N THR A 70 -8.93 -0.03 15.07
CA THR A 70 -10.39 -0.09 15.23
C THR A 70 -10.96 -0.92 14.11
N SER A 71 -11.77 -1.93 14.42
CA SER A 71 -12.33 -2.80 13.39
C SER A 71 -13.73 -3.29 13.72
N ARG A 72 -14.51 -3.55 12.65
CA ARG A 72 -15.83 -4.16 12.73
C ARG A 72 -16.04 -5.09 11.54
N THR A 73 -16.46 -6.32 11.80
CA THR A 73 -16.90 -7.25 10.75
C THR A 73 -18.33 -6.94 10.29
N ALA A 74 -18.79 -7.58 9.23
CA ALA A 74 -20.14 -7.36 8.73
C ALA A 74 -21.23 -7.88 9.70
N GLU A 75 -20.88 -8.93 10.43
CA GLU A 75 -21.77 -9.64 11.36
C GLU A 75 -21.81 -9.00 12.76
N ALA A 76 -20.81 -8.17 13.07
CA ALA A 76 -20.71 -7.53 14.38
C ALA A 76 -21.59 -6.25 14.45
N GLU A 77 -22.35 -6.10 15.53
CA GLU A 77 -23.14 -4.91 15.81
C GLU A 77 -22.25 -3.72 16.20
N GLU A 78 -21.16 -3.99 16.90
CA GLU A 78 -20.24 -2.98 17.44
C GLU A 78 -18.83 -3.10 16.85
N ALA A 79 -18.14 -1.98 16.76
CA ALA A 79 -16.71 -1.94 16.49
C ALA A 79 -15.92 -2.08 17.80
N TRP A 80 -14.73 -2.64 17.70
CA TRP A 80 -13.77 -2.77 18.78
C TRP A 80 -12.45 -2.12 18.42
N ALA A 81 -11.83 -1.47 19.38
CA ALA A 81 -10.50 -0.89 19.23
C ALA A 81 -9.52 -1.61 20.16
N ILE A 82 -8.31 -1.84 19.66
CA ILE A 82 -7.17 -2.30 20.45
C ILE A 82 -6.06 -1.27 20.38
N SER A 83 -5.45 -1.02 21.56
CA SER A 83 -4.24 -0.24 21.74
C SER A 83 -3.39 -0.92 22.83
N ARG A 84 -2.32 -0.25 23.28
CA ARG A 84 -1.51 -0.69 24.43
C ARG A 84 -2.32 -0.79 25.72
N ASP A 85 -3.38 0.01 25.85
CA ASP A 85 -4.25 0.04 27.03
C ASP A 85 -5.28 -1.10 27.05
N GLY A 86 -5.32 -1.92 26.03
CA GLY A 86 -6.22 -3.06 25.89
C GLY A 86 -7.29 -2.89 24.83
N ILE A 87 -8.37 -3.70 24.95
CA ILE A 87 -9.48 -3.73 23.99
C ILE A 87 -10.68 -3.01 24.63
N VAL A 88 -11.26 -2.09 23.85
CA VAL A 88 -12.45 -1.33 24.28
C VAL A 88 -13.49 -1.28 23.15
N PRO A 89 -14.80 -1.14 23.47
CA PRO A 89 -15.80 -0.84 22.48
C PRO A 89 -15.49 0.50 21.80
N ALA A 90 -15.77 0.60 20.50
CA ALA A 90 -15.48 1.80 19.73
C ALA A 90 -16.57 2.08 18.69
N ALA A 91 -16.65 3.32 18.25
CA ALA A 91 -17.46 3.68 17.09
C ALA A 91 -16.68 3.39 15.81
N GLY A 92 -17.27 2.66 14.87
CA GLY A 92 -16.63 2.33 13.60
C GLY A 92 -17.59 1.73 12.59
N GLN A 93 -17.30 1.96 11.31
CA GLN A 93 -18.02 1.32 10.22
C GLN A 93 -17.37 -0.05 9.92
N LYS A 94 -18.03 -0.88 9.10
CA LYS A 94 -17.45 -2.12 8.58
C LYS A 94 -16.10 -1.86 7.92
N GLY A 95 -15.12 -2.70 8.25
CA GLY A 95 -13.74 -2.60 7.78
C GLY A 95 -12.76 -2.36 8.93
N THR A 96 -11.55 -1.92 8.58
CA THR A 96 -10.50 -1.69 9.58
C THR A 96 -9.92 -0.29 9.42
N ARG A 97 -9.66 0.36 10.55
CA ARG A 97 -8.96 1.63 10.66
C ARG A 97 -7.74 1.43 11.55
N ILE A 98 -6.57 1.69 11.00
CA ILE A 98 -5.30 1.67 11.71
C ILE A 98 -4.83 3.11 11.85
N GLU A 99 -4.57 3.54 13.06
CA GLU A 99 -4.03 4.84 13.39
C GLU A 99 -2.68 4.67 14.06
N VAL A 100 -1.67 5.34 13.51
CA VAL A 100 -0.29 5.36 14.01
C VAL A 100 0.04 6.80 14.36
N LYS A 101 0.40 7.06 15.60
CA LYS A 101 0.78 8.38 16.09
C LYS A 101 2.24 8.41 16.52
N ASP A 102 2.84 9.59 16.40
CA ASP A 102 4.16 9.93 16.92
C ASP A 102 5.24 8.90 16.54
N LEU A 103 5.41 8.68 15.24
CA LEU A 103 6.37 7.72 14.71
C LEU A 103 7.77 7.94 15.27
N PHE A 104 8.37 6.87 15.81
CA PHE A 104 9.68 6.85 16.46
C PHE A 104 9.80 7.66 17.76
N TYR A 105 8.69 7.96 18.46
CA TYR A 105 8.77 8.66 19.74
C TYR A 105 9.54 7.84 20.81
N LEU A 106 9.43 6.51 20.77
CA LEU A 106 10.18 5.59 21.64
C LEU A 106 11.64 5.42 21.20
N THR A 107 12.00 5.86 20.01
CA THR A 107 13.32 5.66 19.41
C THR A 107 13.87 6.98 18.80
N PRO A 108 14.24 7.98 19.64
CA PRO A 108 14.65 9.32 19.15
C PRO A 108 15.81 9.29 18.17
N ALA A 109 16.73 8.31 18.30
CA ALA A 109 17.82 8.11 17.37
C ALA A 109 17.33 7.80 15.95
N ARG A 110 16.29 6.98 15.81
CA ARG A 110 15.66 6.68 14.50
C ARG A 110 14.88 7.86 13.95
N ARG A 111 14.24 8.65 14.81
CA ARG A 111 13.49 9.84 14.40
C ARG A 111 14.36 10.86 13.65
N LYS A 112 15.66 10.95 13.98
CA LYS A 112 16.63 11.84 13.30
C LYS A 112 16.89 11.47 11.84
N PHE A 113 16.59 10.25 11.42
CA PHE A 113 16.75 9.79 10.03
C PHE A 113 15.54 10.10 9.13
N LEU A 114 14.40 10.52 9.71
CA LEU A 114 13.26 10.97 8.94
C LEU A 114 13.65 12.21 8.11
N LYS A 115 13.18 12.22 6.88
CA LYS A 115 13.36 13.35 5.98
C LYS A 115 12.35 14.46 6.28
N SER A 116 12.32 15.50 5.47
CA SER A 116 11.28 16.53 5.59
C SER A 116 9.88 15.92 5.38
N ALA A 117 8.85 16.51 5.99
CA ALA A 117 7.47 16.08 5.82
C ALA A 117 7.04 15.99 4.33
N ALA A 118 7.54 16.91 3.51
CA ALA A 118 7.29 16.90 2.06
C ALA A 118 7.92 15.67 1.38
N THR A 119 9.16 15.33 1.75
CA THR A 119 9.86 14.16 1.20
C THR A 119 9.17 12.85 1.63
N GLU A 120 8.81 12.73 2.91
CA GLU A 120 8.11 11.54 3.41
C GLU A 120 6.73 11.41 2.75
N THR A 121 5.98 12.51 2.59
CA THR A 121 4.72 12.51 1.84
C THR A 121 4.92 12.01 0.41
N ALA A 122 5.95 12.48 -0.30
CA ALA A 122 6.22 12.04 -1.67
C ALA A 122 6.53 10.53 -1.73
N HIS A 123 7.28 10.00 -0.77
CA HIS A 123 7.54 8.56 -0.68
C HIS A 123 6.25 7.75 -0.45
N ILE A 124 5.36 8.23 0.42
CA ILE A 124 4.08 7.58 0.69
C ILE A 124 3.19 7.60 -0.56
N LEU A 125 3.07 8.76 -1.24
CA LEU A 125 2.29 8.86 -2.47
C LEU A 125 2.81 7.92 -3.55
N ALA A 126 4.13 7.85 -3.76
CA ALA A 126 4.73 6.92 -4.71
C ALA A 126 4.46 5.44 -4.33
N GLN A 127 4.40 5.11 -3.05
CA GLN A 127 4.04 3.77 -2.60
C GLN A 127 2.56 3.48 -2.86
N VAL A 128 1.66 4.43 -2.60
CA VAL A 128 0.23 4.29 -2.90
C VAL A 128 -0.03 4.16 -4.41
N GLU A 129 0.68 4.91 -5.26
CA GLU A 129 0.62 4.76 -6.73
C GLU A 129 0.94 3.32 -7.17
N ARG A 130 1.99 2.71 -6.60
CA ARG A 130 2.36 1.31 -6.90
C ARG A 130 1.28 0.32 -6.48
N MET A 131 0.74 0.49 -5.27
CA MET A 131 -0.35 -0.36 -4.79
C MET A 131 -1.61 -0.17 -5.65
N ALA A 132 -1.91 1.05 -6.04
CA ALA A 132 -3.06 1.38 -6.87
C ALA A 132 -2.95 0.79 -8.28
N LEU A 133 -1.76 0.77 -8.88
CA LEU A 133 -1.50 0.09 -10.15
C LEU A 133 -1.70 -1.43 -10.05
N ALA A 134 -1.25 -2.04 -8.96
CA ALA A 134 -1.43 -3.47 -8.72
C ALA A 134 -2.89 -3.87 -8.39
N THR A 135 -3.73 -2.93 -7.94
CA THR A 135 -5.11 -3.19 -7.52
C THR A 135 -6.07 -2.14 -8.09
N PRO A 136 -6.30 -2.11 -9.41
CA PRO A 136 -7.09 -1.07 -10.07
C PRO A 136 -8.57 -1.07 -9.63
N SER A 137 -9.09 -2.20 -9.18
CA SER A 137 -10.45 -2.33 -8.63
C SER A 137 -10.63 -1.69 -7.25
N VAL A 138 -9.54 -1.28 -6.58
CA VAL A 138 -9.59 -0.62 -5.26
C VAL A 138 -9.50 0.89 -5.44
N ARG A 139 -10.42 1.61 -4.80
CA ARG A 139 -10.35 3.07 -4.70
C ARG A 139 -9.32 3.49 -3.66
N PHE A 140 -8.42 4.42 -4.03
CA PHE A 140 -7.46 5.05 -3.12
C PHE A 140 -7.73 6.54 -2.99
N ARG A 141 -7.73 7.04 -1.76
CA ARG A 141 -7.75 8.47 -1.43
C ARG A 141 -6.66 8.77 -0.43
N VAL A 142 -5.87 9.80 -0.68
CA VAL A 142 -4.85 10.27 0.27
C VAL A 142 -5.11 11.73 0.60
N PHE A 143 -5.10 12.04 1.89
CA PHE A 143 -5.20 13.39 2.43
C PHE A 143 -3.92 13.72 3.20
N THR A 144 -3.34 14.89 2.94
CA THR A 144 -2.18 15.40 3.65
C THR A 144 -2.57 16.70 4.34
N ASN A 145 -2.45 16.75 5.67
CA ASN A 145 -2.86 17.90 6.47
C ASN A 145 -4.29 18.36 6.10
N ALA A 146 -5.23 17.40 6.05
CA ALA A 146 -6.64 17.56 5.69
C ALA A 146 -6.94 17.97 4.22
N ARG A 147 -5.93 18.16 3.38
CA ARG A 147 -6.11 18.46 1.94
C ARG A 147 -6.00 17.19 1.11
N ALA A 148 -6.86 17.03 0.11
CA ALA A 148 -6.78 15.92 -0.83
C ALA A 148 -5.48 16.01 -1.66
N SER A 149 -4.66 14.95 -1.62
CA SER A 149 -3.39 14.85 -2.33
C SER A 149 -3.43 13.83 -3.47
N LEU A 150 -4.28 12.81 -3.34
CA LEU A 150 -4.47 11.79 -4.37
C LEU A 150 -5.90 11.26 -4.32
N HIS A 151 -6.51 11.07 -5.50
CA HIS A 151 -7.79 10.41 -5.64
C HIS A 151 -7.78 9.53 -6.88
N LEU A 152 -7.79 8.22 -6.67
CA LEU A 152 -7.86 7.20 -7.70
C LEU A 152 -9.12 6.36 -7.46
N PRO A 153 -10.20 6.51 -8.25
CA PRO A 153 -11.42 5.70 -8.13
C PRO A 153 -11.13 4.23 -8.50
N ALA A 154 -11.99 3.31 -8.12
CA ALA A 154 -11.97 1.97 -8.72
C ALA A 154 -12.27 2.10 -10.22
N GLN A 155 -11.43 1.52 -11.07
CA GLN A 155 -11.48 1.72 -12.52
C GLN A 155 -10.75 0.59 -13.26
N PRO A 156 -10.98 0.41 -14.58
CA PRO A 156 -10.23 -0.53 -15.39
C PRO A 156 -8.72 -0.28 -15.35
N THR A 157 -7.92 -1.33 -15.60
CA THR A 157 -6.45 -1.27 -15.50
C THR A 157 -5.86 -0.18 -16.41
N ALA A 158 -6.32 -0.07 -17.65
CA ALA A 158 -5.84 0.97 -18.58
C ALA A 158 -6.08 2.39 -18.04
N GLU A 159 -7.27 2.67 -17.52
CA GLU A 159 -7.61 3.96 -16.95
C GLU A 159 -6.78 4.26 -15.70
N ARG A 160 -6.51 3.23 -14.87
CA ARG A 160 -5.65 3.35 -13.71
C ARG A 160 -4.21 3.68 -14.10
N VAL A 161 -3.67 3.03 -15.12
CA VAL A 161 -2.33 3.34 -15.64
C VAL A 161 -2.28 4.80 -16.08
N PHE A 162 -3.23 5.25 -16.88
CA PHE A 162 -3.26 6.64 -17.38
C PHE A 162 -3.52 7.67 -16.27
N ALA A 163 -4.18 7.30 -15.17
CA ALA A 163 -4.36 8.19 -14.02
C ALA A 163 -3.09 8.35 -13.16
N VAL A 164 -2.17 7.39 -13.20
CA VAL A 164 -0.92 7.40 -12.43
C VAL A 164 0.28 7.89 -13.25
N MET A 165 0.27 7.58 -14.55
CA MET A 165 1.33 8.00 -15.47
C MET A 165 1.21 9.49 -15.84
N PRO A 166 2.29 10.13 -16.29
CA PRO A 166 2.23 11.48 -16.84
C PRO A 166 1.19 11.60 -17.96
N ALA A 167 0.52 12.75 -18.08
CA ALA A 167 -0.58 12.93 -19.03
C ALA A 167 -0.19 12.60 -20.47
N GLU A 168 1.02 12.98 -20.87
CA GLU A 168 1.58 12.72 -22.22
C GLU A 168 1.78 11.23 -22.51
N PHE A 169 1.82 10.37 -21.49
CA PHE A 169 2.02 8.93 -21.68
C PHE A 169 0.85 8.27 -22.42
N LYS A 170 -0.36 8.74 -22.19
CA LYS A 170 -1.57 8.16 -22.79
C LYS A 170 -1.50 8.16 -24.31
N ASP A 171 -1.03 9.23 -24.91
CA ASP A 171 -0.94 9.40 -26.37
C ASP A 171 0.36 8.81 -26.94
N ALA A 172 1.36 8.65 -26.09
CA ALA A 172 2.70 8.20 -26.45
C ALA A 172 3.05 6.80 -25.89
N CYS A 173 2.07 5.91 -25.81
CA CYS A 173 2.30 4.51 -25.40
C CYS A 173 1.60 3.53 -26.34
N ARG A 174 1.97 2.26 -26.18
CA ARG A 174 1.30 1.12 -26.84
C ARG A 174 1.07 0.02 -25.81
N PRO A 175 -0.05 -0.72 -25.89
CA PRO A 175 -0.23 -1.93 -25.14
C PRO A 175 0.81 -2.96 -25.56
N LEU A 176 1.28 -3.74 -24.61
CA LEU A 176 2.19 -4.87 -24.78
C LEU A 176 1.51 -6.10 -24.21
N GLU A 177 1.48 -7.17 -25.00
CA GLU A 177 1.05 -8.49 -24.56
C GLU A 177 1.95 -9.53 -25.22
N ALA A 178 2.47 -10.48 -24.45
CA ALA A 178 3.30 -11.56 -24.94
C ALA A 178 3.18 -12.78 -24.03
N ASP A 179 3.18 -13.95 -24.67
CA ASP A 179 3.11 -15.26 -24.01
C ASP A 179 4.36 -16.08 -24.28
N ALA A 180 4.84 -16.75 -23.23
CA ALA A 180 5.88 -17.77 -23.32
C ALA A 180 5.52 -18.91 -22.33
N PRO A 181 6.10 -20.12 -22.47
CA PRO A 181 5.81 -21.22 -21.55
C PRO A 181 5.97 -20.82 -20.08
N GLY A 182 4.88 -20.82 -19.32
CA GLY A 182 4.85 -20.44 -17.91
C GLY A 182 4.96 -18.93 -17.61
N LEU A 183 4.91 -18.07 -18.64
CA LEU A 183 5.02 -16.62 -18.49
C LEU A 183 3.97 -15.93 -19.37
N HIS A 184 3.18 -15.04 -18.76
CA HIS A 184 2.35 -14.08 -19.47
C HIS A 184 2.84 -12.67 -19.11
N LEU A 185 3.09 -11.85 -20.13
CA LEU A 185 3.52 -10.45 -19.98
C LEU A 185 2.45 -9.53 -20.55
N GLU A 186 1.94 -8.62 -19.74
CA GLU A 186 0.99 -7.59 -20.16
C GLU A 186 1.40 -6.22 -19.64
N GLY A 187 1.02 -5.16 -20.33
CA GLY A 187 1.27 -3.80 -19.86
C GLY A 187 1.24 -2.74 -20.95
N TRP A 188 1.92 -1.64 -20.69
CA TRP A 188 2.06 -0.50 -21.60
C TRP A 188 3.51 -0.07 -21.69
N VAL A 189 3.98 0.18 -22.90
CA VAL A 189 5.33 0.69 -23.19
C VAL A 189 5.22 2.07 -23.85
N GLY A 190 6.05 3.01 -23.40
CA GLY A 190 6.15 4.32 -24.02
C GLY A 190 6.77 4.22 -25.43
N LEU A 191 6.40 5.11 -26.34
CA LEU A 191 7.11 5.26 -27.61
C LEU A 191 8.53 5.81 -27.35
N PRO A 192 9.52 5.52 -28.21
CA PRO A 192 10.88 6.07 -28.10
C PRO A 192 10.90 7.61 -28.02
N THR A 193 9.94 8.27 -28.67
CA THR A 193 9.77 9.74 -28.62
C THR A 193 9.34 10.25 -27.25
N ALA A 194 8.78 9.40 -26.39
CA ALA A 194 8.39 9.70 -25.01
C ALA A 194 9.42 9.20 -23.97
N ALA A 195 10.60 8.80 -24.43
CA ALA A 195 11.66 8.32 -23.53
C ALA A 195 12.07 9.39 -22.52
N ARG A 196 12.20 8.97 -21.28
CA ARG A 196 12.59 9.85 -20.16
C ARG A 196 13.95 9.41 -19.60
N SER A 197 14.75 10.37 -19.23
CA SER A 197 16.09 10.11 -18.64
C SER A 197 16.01 9.45 -17.25
N ARG A 198 14.87 9.57 -16.56
CA ARG A 198 14.65 9.01 -15.22
C ARG A 198 13.75 7.77 -15.28
N ALA A 199 14.13 6.71 -14.56
CA ALA A 199 13.36 5.48 -14.41
C ALA A 199 12.30 5.55 -13.29
N ASP A 200 11.91 6.74 -12.85
CA ASP A 200 10.98 6.95 -11.75
C ASP A 200 9.52 6.56 -12.06
N LYS A 201 9.20 6.45 -13.34
CA LYS A 201 7.90 5.99 -13.85
C LYS A 201 7.98 4.65 -14.60
N GLN A 202 8.93 3.80 -14.23
CA GLN A 202 8.97 2.40 -14.64
C GLN A 202 8.42 1.52 -13.52
N PHE A 203 7.39 0.76 -13.82
CA PHE A 203 6.71 -0.11 -12.88
C PHE A 203 6.70 -1.53 -13.39
N PHE A 204 7.23 -2.46 -12.60
CA PHE A 204 7.22 -3.89 -12.88
C PHE A 204 6.48 -4.61 -11.77
N PHE A 205 5.61 -5.53 -12.16
CA PHE A 205 4.85 -6.34 -11.23
C PHE A 205 5.02 -7.82 -11.58
N VAL A 206 5.19 -8.67 -10.59
CA VAL A 206 5.16 -10.12 -10.73
C VAL A 206 4.02 -10.63 -9.86
N ASN A 207 3.03 -11.27 -10.47
CA ASN A 207 1.83 -11.75 -9.79
C ASN A 207 1.20 -10.67 -8.89
N GLY A 208 1.02 -9.46 -9.42
CA GLY A 208 0.46 -8.31 -8.72
C GLY A 208 1.40 -7.62 -7.71
N ARG A 209 2.64 -8.08 -7.53
CA ARG A 209 3.60 -7.48 -6.60
C ARG A 209 4.58 -6.57 -7.31
N PHE A 210 4.67 -5.33 -6.89
CA PHE A 210 5.69 -4.41 -7.39
C PHE A 210 7.10 -4.93 -7.05
N ILE A 211 7.95 -4.99 -8.06
CA ILE A 211 9.35 -5.36 -7.91
C ILE A 211 10.27 -4.28 -8.46
N ARG A 212 11.49 -4.21 -7.92
CA ARG A 212 12.59 -3.45 -8.48
C ARG A 212 13.69 -4.45 -8.86
N ASP A 213 13.82 -4.70 -10.14
CA ASP A 213 14.78 -5.64 -10.65
C ASP A 213 15.69 -4.98 -11.69
N ARG A 214 17.00 -5.15 -11.55
CA ARG A 214 17.99 -4.54 -12.45
C ARG A 214 18.03 -5.20 -13.81
N VAL A 215 17.72 -6.49 -13.88
CA VAL A 215 17.71 -7.25 -15.14
C VAL A 215 16.54 -6.77 -16.00
N LEU A 216 15.34 -6.64 -15.42
CA LEU A 216 14.17 -6.10 -16.11
C LEU A 216 14.39 -4.66 -16.56
N GLN A 217 14.97 -3.81 -15.71
CA GLN A 217 15.30 -2.43 -16.08
C GLN A 217 16.32 -2.38 -17.22
N HIS A 218 17.32 -3.27 -17.20
CA HIS A 218 18.31 -3.37 -18.27
C HIS A 218 17.68 -3.89 -19.57
N ALA A 219 16.84 -4.92 -19.50
CA ALA A 219 16.15 -5.47 -20.66
C ALA A 219 15.31 -4.39 -21.38
N VAL A 220 14.51 -3.60 -20.62
CA VAL A 220 13.77 -2.49 -21.20
C VAL A 220 14.70 -1.47 -21.83
N LYS A 221 15.79 -1.07 -21.15
CA LYS A 221 16.75 -0.12 -21.69
C LYS A 221 17.42 -0.60 -22.97
N THR A 222 17.63 -1.91 -23.12
CA THR A 222 18.26 -2.52 -24.31
C THR A 222 17.27 -2.62 -25.48
N ALA A 223 15.95 -2.72 -25.18
CA ALA A 223 14.89 -2.77 -26.19
C ALA A 223 14.61 -1.40 -26.82
N TYR A 224 15.06 -0.30 -26.20
CA TYR A 224 14.93 1.08 -26.69
C TYR A 224 16.25 1.61 -27.27
#